data_5da59165429657d669de4d38784b6824
#
_entry.id   5da59165429657d669de4d38784b6824
#
_cell.length_a   1.000
_cell.length_b   1.000
_cell.length_c   1.000
_cell.angle_alpha   90.00
_cell.angle_beta   90.00
_cell.angle_gamma   90.00
#
_symmetry.space_group_name_H-M   'P 1'
#
loop_
_entity.id
_entity.type
_entity.pdbx_description
1 polymer ?
#
loop_
_entity_poly.entity_id
_entity_poly.type
_entity_poly.pdbx_seq_one_letter_code
_entity_poly.pdbx_strand_id
1 'polypeptide(L)'
;MKNNLSIFNNLRPITVGFDDMFDHFEHMMDDSFFRGSVTNFPPYNIVKTGENTYDVELALAGFNKKDIEVEYKENLLTVKSKKQEETKDEDGNIIHRGISKIMFSKSFTIANDVEVKGAELKDGLLKVSMERIIPEHKKAKLIDIK
;
A
#
# COMPACT_ATOMS: atom_id res chain seq x y z
N MET A 1 -28.09 -11.93 -3.39
CA MET A 1 -27.07 -12.73 -2.70
C MET A 1 -25.63 -12.55 -3.19
N LYS A 2 -25.35 -11.60 -4.06
CA LYS A 2 -24.02 -11.52 -4.70
C LYS A 2 -23.19 -10.28 -4.35
N ASN A 3 -23.62 -9.42 -3.43
CA ASN A 3 -23.05 -8.08 -3.35
C ASN A 3 -22.22 -7.79 -2.09
N ASN A 4 -22.04 -8.73 -1.19
CA ASN A 4 -21.31 -8.46 0.04
C ASN A 4 -19.78 -8.67 -0.06
N LEU A 5 -19.31 -9.23 -1.16
CA LEU A 5 -17.88 -9.48 -1.39
C LEU A 5 -17.09 -8.25 -1.88
N SER A 6 -17.79 -7.22 -2.40
CA SER A 6 -17.12 -6.10 -3.04
C SER A 6 -16.46 -5.13 -2.07
N ILE A 7 -16.97 -5.02 -0.85
CA ILE A 7 -16.45 -4.09 0.16
C ILE A 7 -15.12 -4.58 0.73
N PHE A 8 -15.05 -5.86 1.00
CA PHE A 8 -13.82 -6.49 1.51
C PHE A 8 -12.70 -6.52 0.48
N ASN A 9 -13.05 -6.67 -0.79
CA ASN A 9 -12.07 -6.57 -1.87
C ASN A 9 -11.46 -5.16 -1.96
N ASN A 10 -12.20 -4.13 -1.59
CA ASN A 10 -11.69 -2.76 -1.55
C ASN A 10 -10.82 -2.46 -0.33
N LEU A 11 -10.96 -3.22 0.75
CA LEU A 11 -10.15 -3.08 1.96
C LEU A 11 -8.84 -3.87 1.93
N ARG A 12 -8.86 -5.05 1.34
CA ARG A 12 -7.67 -5.89 1.21
C ARG A 12 -6.44 -5.12 0.69
N PRO A 13 -6.60 -4.22 -0.30
CA PRO A 13 -5.46 -3.49 -0.84
C PRO A 13 -4.80 -2.48 0.10
N ILE A 14 -5.43 -2.07 1.20
CA ILE A 14 -4.83 -1.07 2.13
C ILE A 14 -4.10 -1.69 3.30
N THR A 15 -4.04 -3.01 3.38
CA THR A 15 -3.36 -3.75 4.44
C THR A 15 -2.38 -4.76 3.86
N VAL A 16 -1.29 -5.01 4.56
CA VAL A 16 -0.25 -5.94 4.14
C VAL A 16 0.05 -6.93 5.25
N GLY A 17 0.09 -8.23 4.91
CA GLY A 17 0.40 -9.29 5.85
C GLY A 17 -0.76 -9.80 6.69
N PHE A 18 -1.98 -9.39 6.39
CA PHE A 18 -3.20 -9.81 7.09
C PHE A 18 -4.05 -10.82 6.29
N ASP A 19 -3.42 -11.61 5.42
CA ASP A 19 -4.12 -12.51 4.49
C ASP A 19 -5.11 -13.44 5.20
N ASP A 20 -4.73 -13.98 6.36
CA ASP A 20 -5.56 -14.92 7.13
C ASP A 20 -6.63 -14.23 7.98
N MET A 21 -6.48 -12.93 8.26
CA MET A 21 -7.43 -12.19 9.09
C MET A 21 -8.65 -11.70 8.30
N PHE A 22 -8.54 -11.55 6.99
CA PHE A 22 -9.64 -11.06 6.17
C PHE A 22 -10.83 -12.01 6.14
N ASP A 23 -10.59 -13.31 6.19
CA ASP A 23 -11.64 -14.31 6.21
C ASP A 23 -12.50 -14.24 7.48
N HIS A 24 -11.91 -13.79 8.60
CA HIS A 24 -12.61 -13.57 9.86
C HIS A 24 -13.25 -12.19 10.00
N PHE A 25 -12.74 -11.21 9.27
CA PHE A 25 -13.20 -9.82 9.32
C PHE A 25 -14.51 -9.58 8.56
N GLU A 26 -14.80 -10.45 7.60
CA GLU A 26 -15.97 -10.37 6.72
C GLU A 26 -17.30 -10.30 7.46
N HIS A 27 -17.36 -10.83 8.67
CA HIS A 27 -18.58 -10.89 9.47
C HIS A 27 -18.75 -9.72 10.47
N MET A 28 -17.78 -8.84 10.61
CA MET A 28 -17.75 -7.85 11.69
C MET A 28 -17.97 -6.40 11.26
N MET A 29 -18.00 -6.08 9.98
CA MET A 29 -18.03 -4.69 9.54
C MET A 29 -19.32 -4.31 8.81
N ASP A 30 -19.95 -3.26 9.35
CA ASP A 30 -21.12 -2.60 8.77
C ASP A 30 -20.74 -1.73 7.56
N ASP A 31 -21.55 -1.79 6.51
CA ASP A 31 -21.42 -1.07 5.24
C ASP A 31 -21.21 0.45 5.37
N SER A 32 -21.58 1.02 6.50
CA SER A 32 -21.55 2.47 6.71
C SER A 32 -20.14 3.05 6.91
N PHE A 33 -19.19 2.22 7.33
CA PHE A 33 -17.82 2.68 7.65
C PHE A 33 -16.99 3.03 6.40
N PHE A 34 -17.35 2.48 5.24
CA PHE A 34 -16.52 2.55 4.04
C PHE A 34 -17.00 3.54 2.97
N ARG A 35 -18.05 4.30 3.23
CA ARG A 35 -18.56 5.32 2.29
C ARG A 35 -17.78 6.63 2.26
N GLY A 36 -16.67 6.72 2.97
CA GLY A 36 -15.76 7.86 2.88
C GLY A 36 -15.14 7.93 1.48
N SER A 37 -15.17 9.12 0.88
CA SER A 37 -14.57 9.43 -0.40
C SER A 37 -13.11 9.00 -0.44
N VAL A 38 -12.85 7.83 -0.98
CA VAL A 38 -11.49 7.36 -1.23
C VAL A 38 -11.04 8.00 -2.55
N THR A 39 -10.19 8.99 -2.47
CA THR A 39 -9.44 9.45 -3.64
C THR A 39 -8.56 8.29 -4.10
N ASN A 40 -8.84 7.74 -5.27
CA ASN A 40 -8.13 6.59 -5.83
C ASN A 40 -6.72 6.92 -6.35
N PHE A 41 -6.19 8.09 -6.02
CA PHE A 41 -4.85 8.48 -6.44
C PHE A 41 -3.85 8.39 -5.28
N PRO A 42 -2.63 7.87 -5.51
CA PRO A 42 -2.20 7.18 -6.72
C PRO A 42 -2.76 5.75 -6.83
N PRO A 43 -2.91 5.20 -8.05
CA PRO A 43 -3.19 3.78 -8.24
C PRO A 43 -2.07 2.95 -7.62
N TYR A 44 -2.43 1.83 -7.00
CA TYR A 44 -1.45 0.97 -6.32
C TYR A 44 -1.81 -0.49 -6.45
N ASN A 45 -0.79 -1.34 -6.30
CA ASN A 45 -0.92 -2.78 -6.16
C ASN A 45 -0.28 -3.22 -4.85
N ILE A 46 -0.81 -4.27 -4.27
CA ILE A 46 -0.14 -5.04 -3.23
C ILE A 46 0.10 -6.42 -3.79
N VAL A 47 1.36 -6.80 -3.90
CA VAL A 47 1.80 -8.03 -4.56
C VAL A 47 2.50 -8.92 -3.54
N LYS A 48 2.07 -10.16 -3.46
CA LYS A 48 2.81 -11.20 -2.73
C LYS A 48 3.85 -11.79 -3.68
N THR A 49 5.10 -11.48 -3.46
CA THR A 49 6.21 -11.87 -4.35
C THR A 49 6.83 -13.21 -3.99
N GLY A 50 6.56 -13.70 -2.81
CA GLY A 50 7.02 -14.98 -2.31
C GLY A 50 6.20 -15.42 -1.11
N GLU A 51 6.61 -16.46 -0.44
CA GLU A 51 5.89 -16.99 0.73
C GLU A 51 5.79 -15.96 1.86
N ASN A 52 6.87 -15.23 2.10
CA ASN A 52 6.98 -14.24 3.16
C ASN A 52 7.36 -12.84 2.65
N THR A 53 7.25 -12.58 1.37
CA THR A 53 7.65 -11.30 0.77
C THR A 53 6.49 -10.62 0.07
N TYR A 54 6.44 -9.29 0.23
CA TYR A 54 5.38 -8.43 -0.32
C TYR A 54 5.99 -7.18 -0.94
N ASP A 55 5.38 -6.68 -1.98
CA ASP A 55 5.66 -5.38 -2.54
C ASP A 55 4.38 -4.53 -2.57
N VAL A 56 4.50 -3.28 -2.18
CA VAL A 56 3.51 -2.24 -2.47
C VAL A 56 4.03 -1.42 -3.63
N GLU A 57 3.25 -1.34 -4.69
CA GLU A 57 3.60 -0.61 -5.92
C GLU A 57 2.64 0.55 -6.12
N LEU A 58 3.17 1.76 -6.29
CA LEU A 58 2.37 2.96 -6.57
C LEU A 58 2.76 3.54 -7.93
N ALA A 59 1.77 3.81 -8.77
CA ALA A 59 1.98 4.46 -10.05
C ALA A 59 2.16 5.98 -9.85
N LEU A 60 3.37 6.46 -9.99
CA LEU A 60 3.79 7.83 -9.71
C LEU A 60 4.50 8.45 -10.92
N ALA A 61 3.88 8.36 -12.10
CA ALA A 61 4.40 8.95 -13.33
C ALA A 61 4.59 10.47 -13.17
N GLY A 62 5.75 10.95 -13.54
CA GLY A 62 6.10 12.38 -13.45
C GLY A 62 6.66 12.84 -12.10
N PHE A 63 6.62 12.01 -11.07
CA PHE A 63 7.26 12.29 -9.78
C PHE A 63 8.73 11.90 -9.80
N ASN A 64 9.55 12.72 -9.18
CA ASN A 64 10.94 12.42 -8.90
C ASN A 64 11.11 11.90 -7.48
N LYS A 65 12.21 11.23 -7.22
CA LYS A 65 12.56 10.71 -5.89
C LYS A 65 12.51 11.78 -4.78
N LYS A 66 12.89 13.00 -5.10
CA LYS A 66 12.86 14.15 -4.16
C LYS A 66 11.45 14.67 -3.86
N ASP A 67 10.48 14.34 -4.70
CA ASP A 67 9.09 14.82 -4.59
C ASP A 67 8.25 13.92 -3.68
N ILE A 68 8.78 12.76 -3.26
CA ILE A 68 8.08 11.72 -2.53
C ILE A 68 8.77 11.49 -1.18
N GLU A 69 7.96 11.23 -0.18
CA GLU A 69 8.40 10.82 1.14
C GLU A 69 7.72 9.51 1.52
N VAL A 70 8.52 8.56 1.99
CA VAL A 70 8.06 7.26 2.48
C VAL A 70 8.44 7.18 3.95
N GLU A 71 7.45 7.01 4.82
CA GLU A 71 7.61 6.89 6.26
C GLU A 71 7.00 5.58 6.75
N TYR A 72 7.71 4.89 7.62
CA TYR A 72 7.18 3.72 8.32
C TYR A 72 7.29 3.93 9.83
N LYS A 73 6.16 3.98 10.49
CA LYS A 73 6.07 4.18 11.94
C LYS A 73 4.86 3.46 12.51
N GLU A 74 5.07 2.74 13.62
CA GLU A 74 3.98 2.09 14.36
C GLU A 74 3.07 1.24 13.47
N ASN A 75 3.66 0.39 12.63
CA ASN A 75 2.98 -0.47 11.67
C ASN A 75 2.19 0.29 10.57
N LEU A 76 2.42 1.57 10.42
CA LEU A 76 1.82 2.38 9.37
C LEU A 76 2.87 2.81 8.36
N LEU A 77 2.72 2.35 7.13
CA LEU A 77 3.51 2.81 5.98
C LEU A 77 2.75 3.95 5.31
N THR A 78 3.35 5.13 5.30
CA THR A 78 2.77 6.30 4.65
C THR A 78 3.64 6.74 3.49
N VAL A 79 3.04 6.87 2.34
CA VAL A 79 3.64 7.44 1.13
C VAL A 79 2.93 8.75 0.82
N LYS A 80 3.66 9.84 0.77
CA LYS A 80 3.08 11.16 0.50
C LYS A 80 3.94 11.96 -0.46
N SER A 81 3.31 12.86 -1.19
CA SER A 81 4.00 13.87 -1.97
C SER A 81 4.46 15.02 -1.08
N LYS A 82 5.68 15.48 -1.31
CA LYS A 82 6.17 16.73 -0.70
C LYS A 82 5.52 17.92 -1.39
N LYS A 83 5.27 19.00 -0.65
CA LYS A 83 4.87 20.29 -1.25
C LYS A 83 5.93 20.68 -2.27
N GLN A 84 5.50 20.81 -3.53
CA GLN A 84 6.29 21.51 -4.53
C GLN A 84 5.99 23.00 -4.39
N GLU A 85 7.03 23.83 -4.47
CA GLU A 85 6.82 25.24 -4.78
C GLU A 85 6.07 25.30 -6.11
N GLU A 86 4.97 26.02 -6.16
CA GLU A 86 4.22 26.27 -7.38
C GLU A 86 5.17 26.89 -8.40
N THR A 87 5.81 26.04 -9.22
CA THR A 87 6.34 26.51 -10.48
C THR A 87 5.13 26.92 -11.27
N LYS A 88 5.02 28.22 -11.53
CA LYS A 88 3.97 28.76 -12.41
C LYS A 88 4.01 27.92 -13.67
N ASP A 89 2.91 27.20 -13.86
CA ASP A 89 2.73 26.39 -15.05
C ASP A 89 2.90 27.27 -16.28
N GLU A 90 3.97 27.08 -17.02
CA GLU A 90 4.10 27.57 -18.38
C GLU A 90 3.20 26.73 -19.31
N ASP A 91 1.94 26.61 -18.93
CA ASP A 91 0.99 25.64 -19.48
C ASP A 91 0.26 26.08 -20.73
N GLY A 92 0.73 27.15 -21.39
CA GLY A 92 0.09 27.64 -22.62
C GLY A 92 0.05 26.65 -23.80
N ASN A 93 0.75 25.50 -23.69
CA ASN A 93 0.90 24.53 -24.78
C ASN A 93 0.25 23.17 -24.51
N ILE A 94 -0.35 22.95 -23.33
CA ILE A 94 -1.01 21.68 -23.01
C ILE A 94 -2.44 21.71 -23.55
N ILE A 95 -2.74 20.84 -24.52
CA ILE A 95 -4.06 20.71 -25.13
C ILE A 95 -4.98 19.84 -24.25
N HIS A 96 -4.44 18.80 -23.62
CA HIS A 96 -5.15 17.90 -22.73
C HIS A 96 -4.25 17.46 -21.59
N ARG A 97 -4.75 17.54 -20.37
CA ARG A 97 -4.01 17.09 -19.18
C ARG A 97 -4.73 15.91 -18.52
N GLY A 98 -4.21 14.71 -18.76
CA GLY A 98 -4.64 13.48 -18.08
C GLY A 98 -3.70 13.03 -16.95
N ILE A 99 -2.47 13.56 -16.93
CA ILE A 99 -1.45 13.27 -15.90
C ILE A 99 -1.12 14.57 -15.21
N SER A 100 -1.33 14.61 -13.90
CA SER A 100 -0.99 15.76 -13.07
C SER A 100 -0.28 15.30 -11.80
N LYS A 101 0.60 16.16 -11.29
CA LYS A 101 1.24 15.96 -9.98
C LYS A 101 0.29 16.42 -8.88
N ILE A 102 -0.63 15.56 -8.53
CA ILE A 102 -1.60 15.81 -7.46
C ILE A 102 -0.94 15.53 -6.11
N MET A 103 -1.15 16.41 -5.15
CA MET A 103 -0.76 16.14 -3.79
C MET A 103 -1.55 14.95 -3.24
N PHE A 104 -0.86 13.99 -2.67
CA PHE A 104 -1.47 12.79 -2.09
C PHE A 104 -0.79 12.40 -0.77
N SER A 105 -1.54 11.65 0.02
CA SER A 105 -1.02 10.90 1.16
C SER A 105 -1.75 9.57 1.20
N LYS A 106 -1.00 8.49 1.13
CA LYS A 106 -1.53 7.12 1.12
C LYS A 106 -0.90 6.33 2.25
N SER A 107 -1.73 5.71 3.07
CA SER A 107 -1.27 4.92 4.22
C SER A 107 -1.70 3.47 4.09
N PHE A 108 -0.80 2.58 4.49
CA PHE A 108 -1.00 1.14 4.51
C PHE A 108 -0.72 0.62 5.91
N THR A 109 -1.64 -0.17 6.44
CA THR A 109 -1.42 -0.87 7.70
C THR A 109 -0.62 -2.14 7.46
N ILE A 110 0.50 -2.24 8.14
CA ILE A 110 1.46 -3.35 8.01
C ILE A 110 1.35 -4.26 9.23
N ALA A 111 1.30 -5.57 9.01
CA ALA A 111 1.27 -6.55 10.10
C ALA A 111 2.52 -6.45 10.98
N ASN A 112 2.38 -6.78 12.26
CA ASN A 112 3.47 -6.67 13.24
C ASN A 112 4.71 -7.50 12.92
N ASP A 113 4.52 -8.60 12.20
CA ASP A 113 5.58 -9.53 11.80
C ASP A 113 6.18 -9.22 10.43
N VAL A 114 5.76 -8.12 9.80
CA VAL A 114 6.26 -7.67 8.50
C VAL A 114 7.16 -6.45 8.68
N GLU A 115 8.33 -6.51 8.09
CA GLU A 115 9.32 -5.42 8.08
C GLU A 115 9.46 -4.81 6.69
N VAL A 116 9.58 -3.49 6.63
CA VAL A 116 9.92 -2.77 5.41
C VAL A 116 11.42 -2.91 5.15
N LYS A 117 11.78 -3.40 3.97
CA LYS A 117 13.19 -3.62 3.58
C LYS A 117 13.77 -2.46 2.79
N GLY A 118 12.98 -1.79 2.00
CA GLY A 118 13.42 -0.66 1.19
C GLY A 118 12.36 -0.15 0.27
N ALA A 119 12.68 0.95 -0.41
CA ALA A 119 11.83 1.57 -1.41
C ALA A 119 12.67 2.01 -2.62
N GLU A 120 12.14 1.82 -3.80
CA GLU A 120 12.76 2.20 -5.07
C GLU A 120 11.74 2.87 -5.97
N LEU A 121 12.12 4.00 -6.56
CA LEU A 121 11.35 4.64 -7.63
C LEU A 121 12.07 4.43 -8.95
N LYS A 122 11.44 3.69 -9.85
CA LYS A 122 11.96 3.37 -11.16
C LYS A 122 10.82 3.32 -12.19
N ASP A 123 11.07 3.88 -13.35
CA ASP A 123 10.12 3.86 -14.48
C ASP A 123 8.71 4.36 -14.12
N GLY A 124 8.62 5.36 -13.24
CA GLY A 124 7.35 5.91 -12.78
C GLY A 124 6.60 5.04 -11.75
N LEU A 125 7.23 3.98 -11.26
CA LEU A 125 6.67 3.08 -10.26
C LEU A 125 7.48 3.16 -8.96
N LEU A 126 6.83 3.52 -7.86
CA LEU A 126 7.40 3.38 -6.53
C LEU A 126 7.09 1.99 -6.01
N LYS A 127 8.11 1.24 -5.69
CA LYS A 127 8.03 -0.09 -5.11
C LYS A 127 8.57 -0.06 -3.69
N VAL A 128 7.78 -0.49 -2.73
CA VAL A 128 8.18 -0.67 -1.34
C VAL A 128 8.18 -2.16 -1.03
N SER A 129 9.35 -2.71 -0.75
CA SER A 129 9.52 -4.14 -0.49
C SER A 129 9.50 -4.45 0.99
N MET A 130 8.82 -5.52 1.34
CA MET A 130 8.59 -5.96 2.72
C MET A 130 8.78 -7.46 2.85
N GLU A 131 9.14 -7.89 4.05
CA GLU A 131 9.33 -9.29 4.38
C GLU A 131 8.73 -9.63 5.73
N ARG A 132 8.00 -10.75 5.79
CA ARG A 132 7.53 -11.32 7.06
C ARG A 132 8.68 -12.00 7.77
N ILE A 133 8.93 -11.57 8.99
CA ILE A 133 9.93 -12.18 9.87
C ILE A 133 9.22 -13.15 10.80
N ILE A 134 9.56 -14.44 10.69
CA ILE A 134 9.03 -15.47 11.57
C ILE A 134 10.05 -15.67 12.70
N PRO A 135 9.72 -15.33 13.96
CA PRO A 135 10.60 -15.61 15.10
C PRO A 135 10.89 -17.10 15.23
N GLU A 136 12.09 -17.46 15.67
CA GLU A 136 12.52 -18.86 15.82
C GLU A 136 11.55 -19.69 16.68
N HIS A 137 10.97 -19.10 17.74
CA HIS A 137 10.02 -19.79 18.60
C HIS A 137 8.66 -20.06 17.96
N LYS A 138 8.34 -19.42 16.81
CA LYS A 138 7.09 -19.61 16.04
C LYS A 138 7.29 -20.50 14.82
N LYS A 139 8.53 -20.85 14.48
CA LYS A 139 8.80 -21.76 13.37
C LYS A 139 8.34 -23.17 13.73
N ALA A 140 7.91 -23.92 12.71
CA ALA A 140 7.56 -25.32 12.87
C ALA A 140 8.74 -26.12 13.46
N LYS A 141 8.48 -26.90 14.48
CA LYS A 141 9.46 -27.74 15.16
C LYS A 141 9.01 -29.18 15.09
N LEU A 142 9.88 -30.04 14.61
CA LEU A 142 9.68 -31.48 14.69
C LEU A 142 9.86 -31.95 16.15
N ILE A 143 8.91 -32.76 16.60
CA ILE A 143 8.95 -33.34 17.93
C ILE A 143 9.19 -34.83 17.79
N ASP A 144 10.23 -35.32 18.44
CA ASP A 144 10.55 -36.73 18.46
C ASP A 144 9.54 -37.51 19.32
N ILE A 145 9.00 -38.56 18.75
CA ILE A 145 8.10 -39.48 19.45
C ILE A 145 8.95 -40.53 20.17
N LYS A 146 8.80 -40.53 21.47
CA LYS A 146 9.47 -41.55 22.31
C LYS A 146 8.67 -42.84 22.37
#